data_5f42a9e45e640cbfb70349766e2793c5
#
_entry.id   5f42a9e45e640cbfb70349766e2793c5
#
_cell.length_a   1.000
_cell.length_b   1.000
_cell.length_c   1.000
_cell.angle_alpha   90.00
_cell.angle_beta   90.00
_cell.angle_gamma   90.00
#
_symmetry.space_group_name_H-M   'P 1'
#
loop_
_entity.id
_entity.type
_entity.pdbx_description
1 polymer ?
#
loop_
_entity_poly.entity_id
_entity_poly.type
_entity_poly.pdbx_seq_one_letter_code
_entity_poly.pdbx_strand_id
1 'polypeptide(L)' 'MLALTRRRGEEIVIIDKETGEEMVIAVLRQMQHETRIGIEASPRFEIFRREVLERKRATDPA' A
#
# COMPACT_ATOMS: atom_id res chain seq x y z
N MET A 1 -5.54 -12.34 -5.47
CA MET A 1 -4.35 -11.47 -5.57
C MET A 1 -4.76 -10.06 -5.92
N LEU A 2 -4.19 -9.09 -5.24
CA LEU A 2 -4.39 -7.68 -5.55
C LEU A 2 -3.24 -7.19 -6.41
N ALA A 3 -3.55 -6.48 -7.49
CA ALA A 3 -2.52 -5.91 -8.36
C ALA A 3 -2.61 -4.39 -8.30
N LEU A 4 -1.48 -3.74 -8.07
CA LEU A 4 -1.38 -2.29 -7.98
C LEU A 4 -0.30 -1.79 -8.92
N THR A 5 -0.57 -0.66 -9.58
CA THR A 5 0.42 0.02 -10.40
C THR A 5 0.98 1.18 -9.59
N ARG A 6 2.32 1.20 -9.45
CA ARG A 6 2.99 2.25 -8.69
C ARG A 6 4.10 2.88 -9.50
N ARG A 7 4.36 4.13 -9.24
CA ARG A 7 5.45 4.88 -9.86
C ARG A 7 6.55 5.09 -8.83
N ARG A 8 7.72 5.50 -9.32
CA ARG A 8 8.85 5.76 -8.42
C ARG A 8 8.47 6.77 -7.35
N GLY A 9 8.81 6.44 -6.11
CA GLY A 9 8.50 7.28 -4.96
C GLY A 9 7.16 7.00 -4.33
N GLU A 10 6.29 6.25 -5.01
CA GLU A 10 5.00 5.90 -4.45
C GLU A 10 5.10 4.67 -3.56
N GLU A 11 4.21 4.60 -2.59
CA GLU A 11 4.26 3.56 -1.57
C GLU A 11 2.96 2.77 -1.47
N ILE A 12 3.11 1.54 -0.98
CA ILE A 12 2.00 0.68 -0.60
C ILE A 12 2.14 0.44 0.90
N VAL A 13 1.05 0.60 1.64
CA VAL A 13 1.02 0.33 3.08
C VAL A 13 0.18 -0.91 3.33
N ILE A 14 0.75 -1.86 4.07
CA ILE A 14 0.07 -3.09 4.46
C ILE A 14 -0.12 -3.04 5.97
N ILE A 15 -1.36 -3.18 6.42
CA ILE A 15 -1.71 -3.12 7.83
C ILE A 15 -2.17 -4.48 8.31
N ASP A 16 -1.55 -4.98 9.38
CA ASP A 16 -1.98 -6.18 10.07
C ASP A 16 -3.13 -5.79 10.98
N LYS A 17 -4.33 -6.26 10.67
CA LYS A 17 -5.54 -5.89 11.43
C LYS A 17 -5.53 -6.45 12.84
N GLU A 18 -4.77 -7.50 13.11
CA GLU A 18 -4.72 -8.09 14.43
C GLU A 18 -3.78 -7.35 15.38
N THR A 19 -2.66 -6.87 14.87
CA THR A 19 -1.64 -6.23 15.69
C THR A 19 -1.57 -4.72 15.50
N GLY A 20 -2.09 -4.21 14.38
CA GLY A 20 -1.95 -2.81 14.01
C GLY A 20 -0.61 -2.46 13.40
N GLU A 21 0.28 -3.43 13.25
CA GLU A 21 1.58 -3.18 12.63
C GLU A 21 1.43 -2.80 11.17
N GLU A 22 2.28 -1.90 10.72
CA GLU A 22 2.28 -1.44 9.34
C GLU A 22 3.58 -1.82 8.66
N MET A 23 3.45 -2.23 7.41
CA MET A 23 4.57 -2.55 6.54
C MET A 23 4.49 -1.62 5.34
N VAL A 24 5.60 -1.00 4.98
CA VAL A 24 5.63 -0.07 3.84
C VAL A 24 6.50 -0.65 2.74
N ILE A 25 5.94 -0.65 1.53
CA ILE A 25 6.68 -1.06 0.33
C ILE A 25 6.81 0.19 -0.53
N ALA A 26 8.04 0.54 -0.88
CA ALA A 26 8.30 1.72 -1.69
C ALA A 26 8.98 1.33 -3.00
N VAL A 27 8.62 2.03 -4.07
CA VAL A 27 9.29 1.88 -5.35
C VAL A 27 10.41 2.91 -5.40
N LEU A 28 11.65 2.46 -5.25
CA LEU A 28 12.81 3.36 -5.16
C LEU A 28 13.43 3.64 -6.50
N ARG A 29 13.46 2.65 -7.39
CA ARG A 29 14.05 2.77 -8.72
C ARG A 29 13.29 1.88 -9.68
N GLN A 30 13.10 2.36 -10.88
CA GLN A 30 12.47 1.58 -11.93
C GLN A 30 13.00 2.00 -13.30
N MET A 31 13.06 1.04 -14.21
CA MET A 31 13.50 1.27 -15.58
C MET A 31 12.35 1.77 -16.45
N GLN A 32 11.14 1.41 -16.09
CA GLN A 32 9.93 1.78 -16.80
C GLN A 32 9.19 2.87 -16.06
N HIS A 33 8.21 3.45 -16.75
CA HIS A 33 7.39 4.51 -16.16
C HIS A 33 6.57 4.04 -14.97
N GLU A 34 6.13 2.79 -15.01
CA GLU A 34 5.28 2.21 -13.98
C GLU A 34 5.75 0.81 -13.61
N THR A 35 5.47 0.43 -12.37
CA THR A 35 5.72 -0.92 -11.87
C THR A 35 4.40 -1.53 -11.43
N ARG A 36 4.11 -2.71 -11.96
CA ARG A 36 2.92 -3.44 -11.55
C ARG A 36 3.31 -4.44 -10.48
N ILE A 37 2.64 -4.34 -9.32
CA ILE A 37 2.96 -5.16 -8.15
C ILE A 37 1.76 -6.02 -7.81
N GLY A 38 1.97 -7.33 -7.73
CA GLY A 38 0.95 -8.27 -7.28
C GLY A 38 1.19 -8.64 -5.82
N ILE A 39 0.14 -8.57 -5.02
CA ILE A 39 0.23 -8.90 -3.60
C ILE A 39 -0.82 -9.94 -3.27
N GLU A 40 -0.38 -11.03 -2.67
CA GLU A 40 -1.26 -12.07 -2.21
C GLU A 40 -1.12 -12.17 -0.69
N ALA A 41 -2.23 -11.97 0.02
CA ALA A 41 -2.22 -11.95 1.47
C ALA A 41 -3.56 -12.44 2.00
N SER A 42 -3.57 -12.94 3.24
CA SER A 42 -4.80 -13.36 3.89
C SER A 42 -5.66 -12.13 4.24
N PRO A 43 -6.96 -12.33 4.53
CA PRO A 43 -7.83 -11.21 4.91
C PRO A 43 -7.42 -10.47 6.18
N ARG A 44 -6.49 -11.01 6.93
CA ARG A 44 -5.91 -10.35 8.08
C ARG A 44 -5.22 -9.04 7.72
N PHE A 45 -4.72 -8.93 6.49
CA PHE A 45 -3.94 -7.77 6.04
C PHE A 45 -4.78 -6.87 5.14
N GLU A 46 -4.76 -5.57 5.44
CA GLU A 46 -5.32 -4.56 4.56
C GLU A 46 -4.20 -3.91 3.76
N ILE A 47 -4.44 -3.71 2.48
CA ILE A 47 -3.41 -3.20 1.56
C ILE A 47 -3.94 -1.92 0.94
N PHE A 48 -3.16 -0.84 1.08
CA PHE A 48 -3.56 0.47 0.59
C PHE A 48 -2.44 1.11 -0.24
N ARG A 49 -2.84 1.86 -1.25
CA ARG A 49 -1.94 2.87 -1.79
C ARG A 49 -1.79 3.94 -0.71
N ARG A 50 -0.57 4.44 -0.50
CA ARG A 50 -0.29 5.41 0.56
C ARG A 50 -1.24 6.61 0.52
N GLU A 51 -1.44 7.19 -0.65
CA GLU A 51 -2.27 8.39 -0.79
C GLU A 51 -3.74 8.12 -0.45
N VAL A 52 -4.23 6.92 -0.75
CA VAL A 52 -5.59 6.54 -0.42
C VAL A 52 -5.74 6.38 1.10
N LEU A 53 -4.77 5.75 1.73
CA LEU A 53 -4.77 5.57 3.18
C LEU A 53 -4.73 6.92 3.90
N GLU A 54 -3.89 7.83 3.43
CA GLU A 54 -3.79 9.15 4.05
C GLU A 54 -5.09 9.93 3.94
N ARG A 55 -5.77 9.84 2.80
CA ARG A 55 -7.09 10.47 2.64
C ARG A 55 -8.11 9.86 3.61
N LYS A 56 -8.09 8.54 3.75
CA LYS A 56 -9.00 7.86 4.65
C LYS A 56 -8.75 8.30 6.09
N ARG A 57 -7.48 8.37 6.50
CA ARG A 57 -7.12 8.79 7.85
C ARG A 57 -7.45 10.25 8.11
N ALA A 58 -7.32 11.09 7.09
CA ALA A 58 -7.62 12.53 7.22
C ALA A 58 -9.11 12.81 7.38
N THR A 59 -9.97 11.97 6.75
CA THR A 59 -11.42 12.15 6.79
C THR A 59 -12.10 11.30 7.84
N ASP A 60 -11.39 10.35 8.44
CA ASP A 60 -11.94 9.45 9.43
C ASP A 60 -11.90 10.15 10.80
N PRO A 61 -13.06 10.40 11.43
CA PRO A 61 -13.05 11.03 12.75
C PRO A 61 -12.42 10.09 13.76
N ALA A 62 -11.49 10.60 14.50
CA ALA A 62 -10.75 9.84 15.50
C ALA A 62 -11.66 9.40 16.65
#